data_c92c97de1c268ca00a19ae4c289dad1b
#
_entry.id   c92c97de1c268ca00a19ae4c289dad1b
#
_cell.length_a   1.000
_cell.length_b   1.000
_cell.length_c   1.000
_cell.angle_alpha   90.00
_cell.angle_beta   90.00
_cell.angle_gamma   90.00
#
_symmetry.space_group_name_H-M   'P 1'
#
loop_
_entity.id
_entity.type
_entity.pdbx_description
1 polymer ?
#
loop_
_entity_poly.entity_id
_entity_poly.type
_entity_poly.pdbx_seq_one_letter_code
_entity_poly.pdbx_strand_id
1 'polypeptide(L)'
;SEMCIRDSTKGQHWHNSKWELFIVVAGHGLIQERKIGLDENGRPYPVIEFEVTGDKIQAVRMLPGYTHNIINLSETENLVTLMWANECFDPKKPDTFFEVV
;
A
#
# COMPACT_ATOMS: atom_id res chain seq x y z
N SER A 1 -10.43 -5.46 7.30
CA SER A 1 -11.22 -5.74 6.11
C SER A 1 -10.40 -6.52 5.10
N GLU A 2 -11.08 -7.21 4.18
CA GLU A 2 -10.46 -7.99 3.12
C GLU A 2 -10.55 -7.25 1.80
N MET A 3 -9.48 -7.28 1.02
CA MET A 3 -9.43 -6.67 -0.30
C MET A 3 -8.97 -7.72 -1.31
N CYS A 4 -9.71 -7.82 -2.41
CA CYS A 4 -9.39 -8.74 -3.50
C CYS A 4 -8.99 -7.94 -4.73
N ILE A 5 -7.78 -8.18 -5.23
CA ILE A 5 -7.21 -7.45 -6.35
C ILE A 5 -6.94 -8.43 -7.48
N ARG A 6 -7.62 -8.28 -8.61
CA ARG A 6 -7.51 -9.24 -9.69
C ARG A 6 -6.38 -8.95 -10.67
N ASP A 7 -6.43 -7.84 -11.36
CA ASP A 7 -5.47 -7.53 -12.42
C ASP A 7 -5.12 -6.04 -12.45
N SER A 8 -4.97 -5.45 -11.28
CA SER A 8 -4.80 -4.02 -11.19
C SER A 8 -3.87 -3.61 -10.04
N THR A 9 -3.54 -2.35 -10.06
CA THR A 9 -2.86 -1.68 -8.96
C THR A 9 -3.90 -0.96 -8.12
N LYS A 10 -3.83 -1.15 -6.81
CA LYS A 10 -4.65 -0.44 -5.83
C LYS A 10 -3.78 0.47 -4.99
N GLY A 11 -4.36 1.58 -4.52
CA GLY A 11 -3.67 2.52 -3.68
C GLY A 11 -3.33 3.80 -4.43
N GLN A 12 -2.04 4.10 -4.60
CA GLN A 12 -1.56 5.36 -5.14
C GLN A 12 -2.02 6.53 -4.28
N HIS A 13 -1.93 6.35 -2.97
CA HIS A 13 -2.33 7.38 -2.01
C HIS A 13 -1.45 7.33 -0.76
N TRP A 14 -1.50 8.40 0.01
CA TRP A 14 -0.81 8.50 1.29
C TRP A 14 -1.73 9.12 2.34
N HIS A 15 -1.31 8.96 3.60
CA HIS A 15 -2.05 9.45 4.76
C HIS A 15 -1.15 10.35 5.61
N ASN A 16 -1.75 11.32 6.27
CA ASN A 16 -1.01 12.26 7.11
C ASN A 16 -0.71 11.66 8.49
N SER A 17 -1.68 11.04 9.11
CA SER A 17 -1.53 10.45 10.45
C SER A 17 -1.88 8.97 10.52
N LYS A 18 -2.76 8.50 9.65
CA LYS A 18 -3.18 7.11 9.63
C LYS A 18 -2.08 6.20 9.07
N TRP A 19 -1.86 5.06 9.72
CA TRP A 19 -1.05 3.99 9.16
C TRP A 19 -1.92 2.76 8.92
N GLU A 20 -1.50 1.93 8.01
CA GLU A 20 -2.20 0.72 7.63
C GLU A 20 -1.25 -0.47 7.69
N LEU A 21 -1.81 -1.66 7.94
CA LEU A 21 -1.08 -2.91 7.93
C LEU A 21 -1.73 -3.83 6.91
N PHE A 22 -0.94 -4.30 5.95
CA PHE A 22 -1.39 -5.21 4.91
C PHE A 22 -0.80 -6.59 5.15
N ILE A 23 -1.67 -7.61 5.10
CA ILE A 23 -1.26 -9.02 5.22
C ILE A 23 -1.80 -9.74 3.99
N VAL A 24 -0.91 -10.23 3.13
CA VAL A 24 -1.32 -10.99 1.95
C VAL A 24 -1.58 -12.43 2.36
N VAL A 25 -2.76 -12.93 2.03
CA VAL A 25 -3.21 -14.28 2.40
C VAL A 25 -3.37 -15.21 1.21
N ALA A 26 -3.40 -14.68 0.00
CA ALA A 26 -3.45 -15.48 -1.24
C ALA A 26 -2.89 -14.67 -2.40
N GLY A 27 -2.27 -15.34 -3.34
CA GLY A 27 -1.75 -14.72 -4.55
C GLY A 27 -0.30 -14.27 -4.44
N HIS A 28 0.10 -13.44 -5.38
CA HIS A 28 1.47 -12.93 -5.50
C HIS A 28 1.44 -11.47 -5.91
N GLY A 29 2.04 -10.62 -5.13
CA GLY A 29 1.97 -9.17 -5.34
C GLY A 29 3.24 -8.44 -5.03
N LEU A 30 3.21 -7.14 -5.33
CA LEU A 30 4.27 -6.19 -5.02
C LEU A 30 3.66 -5.00 -4.32
N ILE A 31 4.21 -4.64 -3.18
CA ILE A 31 3.85 -3.42 -2.47
C ILE A 31 4.97 -2.41 -2.68
N GLN A 32 4.62 -1.22 -3.12
CA GLN A 32 5.57 -0.13 -3.29
C GLN A 32 5.22 1.01 -2.35
N GLU A 33 6.23 1.59 -1.72
CA GLU A 33 6.09 2.75 -0.85
C GLU A 33 7.18 3.76 -1.19
N ARG A 34 6.84 5.04 -1.15
CA ARG A 34 7.79 6.13 -1.35
C ARG A 34 7.42 7.27 -0.43
N LYS A 35 8.40 7.82 0.29
CA LYS A 35 8.18 9.01 1.09
C LYS A 35 7.77 10.17 0.18
N ILE A 36 6.75 10.91 0.57
CA ILE A 36 6.27 12.05 -0.20
C ILE A 36 7.26 13.20 -0.16
N GLY A 37 7.13 14.12 -1.13
CA GLY A 37 8.00 15.28 -1.23
C GLY A 37 9.34 14.99 -1.89
N LEU A 38 10.28 15.87 -1.66
CA LEU A 38 11.60 15.81 -2.25
C LEU A 38 12.66 15.82 -1.14
N ASP A 39 13.82 15.21 -1.43
CA ASP A 39 14.95 15.22 -0.51
C ASP A 39 15.64 16.58 -0.51
N GLU A 40 16.72 16.71 0.27
CA GLU A 40 17.49 17.97 0.38
C GLU A 40 18.13 18.41 -0.94
N ASN A 41 18.27 17.50 -1.91
CA ASN A 41 18.81 17.78 -3.24
C ASN A 41 17.72 18.05 -4.27
N GLY A 42 16.45 18.14 -3.85
CA GLY A 42 15.31 18.38 -4.75
C GLY A 42 14.91 17.16 -5.57
N ARG A 43 15.26 15.95 -5.15
CA ARG A 43 14.93 14.71 -5.85
C ARG A 43 13.90 13.90 -5.10
N PRO A 44 13.06 13.12 -5.81
CA PRO A 44 12.15 12.20 -5.16
C PRO A 44 12.91 11.17 -4.31
N TYR A 45 12.31 10.79 -3.19
CA TYR A 45 12.83 9.70 -2.36
C TYR A 45 12.76 8.38 -3.12
N PRO A 46 13.63 7.41 -2.78
CA PRO A 46 13.61 6.12 -3.46
C PRO A 46 12.34 5.34 -3.16
N VAL A 47 11.92 4.53 -4.13
CA VAL A 47 10.82 3.58 -3.96
C VAL A 47 11.32 2.38 -3.17
N ILE A 48 10.58 1.99 -2.14
CA ILE A 48 10.83 0.78 -1.35
C ILE A 48 9.82 -0.26 -1.83
N GLU A 49 10.30 -1.47 -2.12
CA GLU A 49 9.46 -2.53 -2.66
C GLU A 49 9.49 -3.77 -1.77
N PHE A 50 8.30 -4.38 -1.62
CA PHE A 50 8.14 -5.63 -0.88
C PHE A 50 7.38 -6.62 -1.77
N GLU A 51 8.03 -7.70 -2.18
CA GLU A 51 7.35 -8.78 -2.85
C GLU A 51 6.64 -9.64 -1.80
N VAL A 52 5.36 -9.90 -2.01
CA VAL A 52 4.49 -10.58 -1.05
C VAL A 52 3.76 -11.75 -1.70
N THR A 53 3.53 -12.80 -0.93
CA THR A 53 2.87 -14.01 -1.41
C THR A 53 2.02 -14.62 -0.30
N GLY A 54 0.94 -15.32 -0.68
CA GLY A 54 0.10 -16.06 0.26
C GLY A 54 0.78 -17.25 0.89
N ASP A 55 1.89 -17.72 0.31
CA ASP A 55 2.64 -18.87 0.84
C ASP A 55 3.45 -18.50 2.09
N LYS A 56 3.69 -17.23 2.31
CA LYS A 56 4.45 -16.74 3.44
C LYS A 56 3.74 -15.54 4.06
N ILE A 57 3.27 -15.71 5.28
CA ILE A 57 2.59 -14.63 5.99
C ILE A 57 3.58 -13.52 6.31
N GLN A 58 3.34 -12.35 5.73
CA GLN A 58 4.13 -11.15 5.98
C GLN A 58 3.18 -9.97 6.19
N ALA A 59 3.46 -9.18 7.22
CA ALA A 59 2.74 -7.94 7.46
C ALA A 59 3.59 -6.78 6.95
N VAL A 60 3.02 -5.95 6.09
CA VAL A 60 3.70 -4.77 5.56
C VAL A 60 2.98 -3.53 6.06
N ARG A 61 3.73 -2.65 6.72
CA ARG A 61 3.19 -1.41 7.28
C ARG A 61 3.26 -0.31 6.24
N MET A 62 2.12 0.33 6.00
CA MET A 62 2.02 1.55 5.20
C MET A 62 2.11 2.74 6.14
N LEU A 63 3.23 3.44 6.11
CA LEU A 63 3.52 4.52 7.06
C LEU A 63 2.86 5.83 6.66
N PRO A 64 2.48 6.68 7.64
CA PRO A 64 2.07 8.06 7.34
C PRO A 64 3.16 8.79 6.57
N GLY A 65 2.76 9.64 5.63
CA GLY A 65 3.71 10.38 4.82
C GLY A 65 4.41 9.59 3.73
N TYR A 66 3.96 8.35 3.48
CA TYR A 66 4.45 7.53 2.37
C TYR A 66 3.29 7.22 1.44
N THR A 67 3.46 7.55 0.16
CA THR A 67 2.51 7.07 -0.85
C THR A 67 2.78 5.59 -1.11
N HIS A 68 1.73 4.82 -1.27
CA HIS A 68 1.84 3.37 -1.40
C HIS A 68 0.86 2.82 -2.43
N ASN A 69 1.18 1.65 -2.94
CA ASN A 69 0.28 0.87 -3.79
C ASN A 69 0.48 -0.61 -3.50
N ILE A 70 -0.43 -1.40 -4.03
CA ILE A 70 -0.28 -2.86 -4.09
C ILE A 70 -0.65 -3.33 -5.49
N ILE A 71 0.21 -4.14 -6.08
CA ILE A 71 0.12 -4.59 -7.46
C ILE A 71 -0.03 -6.11 -7.48
N ASN A 72 -1.00 -6.62 -8.20
CA ASN A 72 -1.11 -8.05 -8.45
C ASN A 72 -0.13 -8.43 -9.56
N LEU A 73 0.83 -9.29 -9.25
CA LEU A 73 1.83 -9.77 -10.21
C LEU A 73 1.37 -11.03 -10.96
N SER A 74 0.26 -11.65 -10.57
CA SER A 74 -0.28 -12.81 -11.24
C SER A 74 -1.27 -12.41 -12.33
N GLU A 75 -1.23 -13.08 -13.47
CA GLU A 75 -2.22 -12.90 -14.54
C GLU A 75 -3.43 -13.82 -14.36
N THR A 76 -3.35 -14.80 -13.49
CA THR A 76 -4.36 -15.85 -13.35
C THR A 76 -5.01 -15.92 -11.98
N GLU A 77 -4.35 -15.45 -10.94
CA GLU A 77 -4.83 -15.55 -9.56
C GLU A 77 -5.14 -14.19 -8.97
N ASN A 78 -6.14 -14.15 -8.10
CA ASN A 78 -6.43 -12.96 -7.30
C ASN A 78 -5.38 -12.78 -6.22
N LEU A 79 -5.06 -11.53 -5.94
CA LEU A 79 -4.27 -11.14 -4.78
C LEU A 79 -5.24 -10.77 -3.67
N VAL A 80 -5.23 -11.52 -2.58
CA VAL A 80 -6.14 -11.30 -1.45
C VAL A 80 -5.34 -10.79 -0.27
N THR A 81 -5.76 -9.64 0.25
CA THR A 81 -5.06 -8.93 1.30
C THR A 81 -6.03 -8.58 2.42
N LEU A 82 -5.62 -8.84 3.66
CA LEU A 82 -6.28 -8.29 4.83
C LEU A 82 -5.64 -6.95 5.16
N MET A 83 -6.47 -5.97 5.43
CA MET A 83 -6.02 -4.62 5.74
C MET A 83 -6.53 -4.18 7.10
N TRP A 84 -5.65 -3.61 7.90
CA TRP A 84 -5.97 -3.04 9.19
C TRP A 84 -5.42 -1.63 9.26
N ALA A 85 -6.22 -0.69 9.75
CA ALA A 85 -5.83 0.69 9.96
C ALA A 85 -5.98 1.07 11.43
N ASN A 86 -5.14 1.99 11.89
CA ASN A 86 -5.21 2.47 13.28
C ASN A 86 -6.32 3.50 13.51
N GLU A 87 -6.92 4.01 12.44
CA GLU A 87 -8.01 4.98 12.50
C GLU A 87 -9.13 4.57 11.57
N CYS A 88 -10.37 4.85 11.97
CA CYS A 88 -11.51 4.67 11.09
C CYS A 88 -11.55 5.78 10.04
N PHE A 89 -12.05 5.46 8.85
CA PHE A 89 -12.29 6.47 7.83
C PHE A 89 -13.39 7.44 8.30
N ASP A 90 -13.09 8.74 8.26
CA ASP A 90 -14.05 9.79 8.56
C ASP A 90 -14.24 10.65 7.31
N PRO A 91 -15.42 10.60 6.64
CA PRO A 91 -15.65 11.38 5.43
C PRO A 91 -15.62 12.89 5.66
N LYS A 92 -15.75 13.36 6.89
CA LYS A 92 -15.66 14.78 7.23
C LYS A 92 -14.21 15.26 7.37
N LYS A 93 -13.30 14.34 7.65
CA LYS A 93 -11.86 14.59 7.81
C LYS A 93 -11.08 13.50 7.10
N PRO A 94 -11.19 13.42 5.76
CA PRO A 94 -10.48 12.39 5.01
C PRO A 94 -8.97 12.62 5.17
N ASP A 95 -8.26 11.57 5.56
CA ASP A 95 -6.81 11.58 5.68
C ASP A 95 -6.20 10.73 4.57
N THR A 96 -6.69 10.95 3.34
CA THR A 96 -6.23 10.20 2.17
C THR A 96 -6.00 11.16 1.03
N PHE A 97 -4.79 11.11 0.47
CA PHE A 97 -4.35 12.02 -0.59
C PHE A 97 -3.76 11.19 -1.73
N PHE A 98 -4.14 11.54 -2.95
CA PHE A 98 -3.66 10.82 -4.14
C PHE A 98 -2.25 11.25 -4.51
N GLU A 99 -1.37 10.27 -4.73
CA GLU A 99 -0.04 10.49 -5.31
C GLU A 99 0.49 9.16 -5.82
N VAL A 100 0.84 9.12 -7.10
CA VAL A 100 1.41 7.89 -7.71
C VAL A 100 2.80 7.63 -7.14
N VAL A 101 3.06 6.39 -6.79
CA VAL A 101 4.36 5.95 -6.27
C VAL A 101 5.49 6.12 -7.30
#